data_ad0d21d22e19610f18a4718e3e37afbe
#
_entry.id   ad0d21d22e19610f18a4718e3e37afbe
#
_cell.length_a   1.000
_cell.length_b   1.000
_cell.length_c   1.000
_cell.angle_alpha   90.00
_cell.angle_beta   90.00
_cell.angle_gamma   90.00
#
_symmetry.space_group_name_H-M   'P 1'
#
loop_
_entity.id
_entity.type
_entity.pdbx_description
1 polymer ?
#
loop_
_entity_poly.entity_id
_entity_poly.type
_entity_poly.pdbx_seq_one_letter_code
_entity_poly.pdbx_strand_id
1 'polypeptide(L)'
;TTVVNIGSATAGAGGTTVVNTPTVTFANAVTQVGMLQANLTAQLLGLGGATADSYNRVSVNTPALLFNNAGAGIEATVNKAAAGNDAAFAFKTGFSARALIGLLGNDDFSFKVSPDGSAFFDAIRIDRTSGQVELPQPTVLPGLSAAPTPPPSGKASVYARSRAGAPWIDVMRPSGRDFPLQPHFGVNRIATWSPSTGTT
;
A
#
# COMPACT_ATOMS: atom_id res chain seq x y z
N THR A 1 30.56 -35.04 -24.58
CA THR A 1 30.22 -33.62 -24.30
C THR A 1 30.41 -32.89 -25.62
N THR A 2 29.33 -32.58 -26.32
CA THR A 2 29.38 -31.83 -27.60
C THR A 2 29.41 -30.34 -27.19
N VAL A 3 30.58 -29.73 -27.36
CA VAL A 3 30.71 -28.28 -27.22
C VAL A 3 30.27 -27.66 -28.54
N VAL A 4 29.07 -27.05 -28.53
CA VAL A 4 28.66 -26.22 -29.65
C VAL A 4 29.19 -24.82 -29.41
N ASN A 5 30.34 -24.49 -30.01
CA ASN A 5 30.80 -23.12 -30.12
C ASN A 5 29.87 -22.39 -31.10
N ILE A 6 28.89 -21.69 -30.60
CA ILE A 6 28.17 -20.72 -31.41
C ILE A 6 29.10 -19.50 -31.49
N GLY A 7 29.86 -19.49 -32.60
CA GLY A 7 30.99 -18.60 -32.78
C GLY A 7 30.61 -17.13 -32.67
N SER A 8 31.62 -16.33 -32.30
CA SER A 8 31.64 -14.89 -32.35
C SER A 8 31.07 -14.38 -33.68
N ALA A 9 29.87 -13.81 -33.65
CA ALA A 9 29.40 -13.06 -34.79
C ALA A 9 30.27 -11.79 -34.89
N THR A 10 31.01 -11.70 -35.97
CA THR A 10 31.78 -10.49 -36.31
C THR A 10 30.81 -9.33 -36.43
N ALA A 11 31.13 -8.20 -35.82
CA ALA A 11 30.31 -7.01 -35.89
C ALA A 11 29.98 -6.67 -37.36
N GLY A 12 28.69 -6.62 -37.70
CA GLY A 12 28.18 -6.12 -38.99
C GLY A 12 27.24 -7.02 -39.77
N ALA A 13 27.05 -8.27 -39.42
CA ALA A 13 26.07 -9.13 -40.07
C ALA A 13 24.94 -9.46 -39.08
N GLY A 14 23.72 -9.01 -39.35
CA GLY A 14 22.53 -9.36 -38.60
C GLY A 14 22.21 -10.86 -38.71
N GLY A 15 22.97 -11.68 -38.01
CA GLY A 15 22.76 -13.12 -37.92
C GLY A 15 21.87 -13.43 -36.72
N THR A 16 20.71 -14.02 -36.97
CA THR A 16 19.86 -14.59 -35.92
C THR A 16 20.33 -16.00 -35.61
N THR A 17 20.82 -16.24 -34.38
CA THR A 17 21.06 -17.61 -33.93
C THR A 17 19.79 -18.12 -33.27
N VAL A 18 19.16 -19.09 -33.89
CA VAL A 18 17.98 -19.77 -33.33
C VAL A 18 18.48 -21.03 -32.61
N VAL A 19 18.39 -21.00 -31.25
CA VAL A 19 18.59 -22.22 -30.46
C VAL A 19 17.24 -22.87 -30.24
N ASN A 20 16.92 -23.86 -31.09
CA ASN A 20 15.66 -24.57 -31.04
C ASN A 20 15.79 -25.82 -30.15
N THR A 21 15.95 -25.59 -28.83
CA THR A 21 15.94 -26.67 -27.85
C THR A 21 14.89 -26.39 -26.79
N PRO A 22 14.20 -27.42 -26.27
CA PRO A 22 13.20 -27.21 -25.21
C PRO A 22 13.76 -26.65 -23.92
N THR A 23 15.09 -26.74 -23.70
CA THR A 23 15.75 -26.19 -22.55
C THR A 23 17.17 -25.74 -22.92
N VAL A 24 17.48 -24.49 -22.63
CA VAL A 24 18.85 -23.98 -22.67
C VAL A 24 19.32 -23.84 -21.22
N THR A 25 20.24 -24.70 -20.78
CA THR A 25 20.84 -24.62 -19.44
C THR A 25 22.20 -23.95 -19.56
N PHE A 26 22.36 -22.80 -18.97
CA PHE A 26 23.66 -22.16 -18.79
C PHE A 26 24.29 -22.70 -17.51
N ALA A 27 25.24 -23.62 -17.64
CA ALA A 27 26.02 -24.14 -16.52
C ALA A 27 27.07 -23.10 -16.13
N ASN A 28 26.99 -22.58 -14.92
CA ASN A 28 27.88 -21.59 -14.30
C ASN A 28 27.88 -20.18 -14.91
N ALA A 29 27.35 -19.28 -14.13
CA ALA A 29 27.56 -17.84 -14.19
C ALA A 29 27.64 -17.26 -15.62
N VAL A 30 26.54 -17.19 -16.31
CA VAL A 30 26.44 -16.24 -17.42
C VAL A 30 26.47 -14.85 -16.83
N THR A 31 27.64 -14.27 -16.84
CA THR A 31 27.89 -12.99 -16.20
C THR A 31 27.34 -11.81 -16.99
N GLN A 32 26.90 -12.01 -18.22
CA GLN A 32 26.21 -10.96 -19.00
C GLN A 32 25.29 -11.57 -20.03
N VAL A 33 24.01 -11.52 -19.79
CA VAL A 33 23.06 -11.31 -20.86
C VAL A 33 23.26 -9.84 -21.26
N GLY A 34 24.11 -9.58 -22.23
CA GLY A 34 24.24 -8.26 -22.85
C GLY A 34 22.85 -7.83 -23.28
N MET A 35 22.41 -6.67 -22.81
CA MET A 35 21.09 -6.05 -22.99
C MET A 35 20.09 -6.92 -23.75
N LEU A 36 19.15 -7.54 -23.03
CA LEU A 36 17.95 -8.10 -23.63
C LEU A 36 17.12 -6.89 -24.13
N GLN A 37 17.45 -6.38 -25.31
CA GLN A 37 16.71 -5.28 -25.97
C GLN A 37 15.42 -5.77 -26.64
N ALA A 38 15.08 -7.04 -26.44
CA ALA A 38 13.85 -7.61 -26.96
C ALA A 38 12.82 -7.74 -25.86
N ASN A 39 11.55 -7.60 -26.21
CA ASN A 39 10.45 -7.99 -25.32
C ASN A 39 10.66 -9.44 -24.89
N LEU A 40 10.92 -9.67 -23.62
CA LEU A 40 10.94 -11.03 -23.07
C LEU A 40 9.50 -11.54 -23.06
N THR A 41 9.11 -12.26 -24.09
CA THR A 41 7.80 -12.94 -24.16
C THR A 41 7.87 -14.24 -23.37
N ALA A 42 8.29 -14.18 -22.12
CA ALA A 42 8.26 -15.32 -21.22
C ALA A 42 6.82 -15.52 -20.70
N GLN A 43 6.32 -16.73 -20.80
CA GLN A 43 5.04 -17.06 -20.17
C GLN A 43 5.15 -17.10 -18.64
N LEU A 44 6.31 -17.51 -18.12
CA LEU A 44 6.60 -17.66 -16.71
C LEU A 44 8.00 -17.12 -16.42
N LEU A 45 8.13 -16.24 -15.44
CA LEU A 45 9.39 -15.65 -14.99
C LEU A 45 9.59 -15.89 -13.49
N GLY A 46 10.51 -16.76 -13.13
CA GLY A 46 10.95 -16.99 -11.75
C GLY A 46 12.32 -16.37 -11.51
N LEU A 47 12.45 -15.53 -10.49
CA LEU A 47 13.70 -14.88 -10.09
C LEU A 47 14.08 -15.29 -8.67
N GLY A 48 15.39 -15.44 -8.40
CA GLY A 48 15.89 -15.80 -7.08
C GLY A 48 15.51 -17.21 -6.63
N GLY A 49 15.37 -18.16 -7.57
CA GLY A 49 14.93 -19.53 -7.28
C GLY A 49 13.41 -19.68 -7.04
N ALA A 50 12.63 -18.62 -7.27
CA ALA A 50 11.17 -18.72 -7.21
C ALA A 50 10.62 -19.55 -8.38
N THR A 51 9.58 -20.34 -8.13
CA THR A 51 8.83 -21.02 -9.15
C THR A 51 7.64 -20.17 -9.57
N ALA A 52 7.59 -19.78 -10.84
CA ALA A 52 6.43 -19.14 -11.43
C ALA A 52 5.43 -20.21 -11.91
N ASP A 53 4.13 -19.89 -11.90
CA ASP A 53 3.05 -20.77 -12.30
C ASP A 53 2.01 -20.04 -13.18
N SER A 54 0.94 -20.72 -13.55
CA SER A 54 -0.10 -20.14 -14.41
C SER A 54 -0.87 -18.98 -13.78
N TYR A 55 -0.84 -18.86 -12.46
CA TYR A 55 -1.45 -17.78 -11.69
C TYR A 55 -0.43 -16.68 -11.34
N ASN A 56 0.75 -17.06 -10.83
CA ASN A 56 1.86 -16.17 -10.50
C ASN A 56 2.89 -16.20 -11.62
N ARG A 57 2.60 -15.54 -12.72
CA ARG A 57 3.46 -15.56 -13.93
C ARG A 57 4.83 -14.91 -13.71
N VAL A 58 4.93 -13.97 -12.78
CA VAL A 58 6.18 -13.40 -12.28
C VAL A 58 6.29 -13.71 -10.80
N SER A 59 7.26 -14.52 -10.44
CA SER A 59 7.57 -14.88 -9.05
C SER A 59 8.98 -14.42 -8.70
N VAL A 60 9.13 -13.70 -7.59
CA VAL A 60 10.41 -13.19 -7.14
C VAL A 60 10.63 -13.63 -5.70
N ASN A 61 11.73 -14.36 -5.45
CA ASN A 61 12.19 -14.73 -4.12
C ASN A 61 13.42 -13.90 -3.78
N THR A 62 13.22 -12.84 -3.04
CA THR A 62 14.28 -11.89 -2.67
C THR A 62 13.93 -11.21 -1.35
N PRO A 63 14.92 -10.85 -0.53
CA PRO A 63 14.65 -10.07 0.68
C PRO A 63 14.18 -8.63 0.39
N ALA A 64 14.44 -8.10 -0.83
CA ALA A 64 14.01 -6.75 -1.22
C ALA A 64 13.79 -6.67 -2.73
N LEU A 65 12.78 -5.90 -3.14
CA LEU A 65 12.50 -5.56 -4.53
C LEU A 65 12.53 -4.04 -4.67
N LEU A 66 13.36 -3.53 -5.58
CA LEU A 66 13.49 -2.10 -5.84
C LEU A 66 12.99 -1.77 -7.25
N PHE A 67 12.01 -0.89 -7.32
CA PHE A 67 11.68 -0.16 -8.54
C PHE A 67 12.30 1.23 -8.41
N ASN A 68 13.21 1.61 -9.31
CA ASN A 68 13.90 2.88 -9.25
C ASN A 68 13.99 3.54 -10.62
N ASN A 69 13.77 4.85 -10.64
CA ASN A 69 14.03 5.71 -11.79
C ASN A 69 14.92 6.87 -11.32
N ALA A 70 16.13 6.96 -11.86
CA ALA A 70 17.08 8.02 -11.51
C ALA A 70 16.79 9.36 -12.18
N GLY A 71 15.85 9.43 -13.15
CA GLY A 71 15.53 10.64 -13.91
C GLY A 71 14.44 11.49 -13.28
N ALA A 72 13.20 11.00 -13.32
CA ALA A 72 12.01 11.73 -12.89
C ALA A 72 11.14 10.87 -11.97
N GLY A 73 9.82 10.87 -12.15
CA GLY A 73 8.90 10.02 -11.40
C GLY A 73 8.96 8.55 -11.84
N ILE A 74 8.36 7.68 -11.03
CA ILE A 74 8.11 6.29 -11.34
C ILE A 74 6.64 5.98 -11.08
N GLU A 75 6.02 5.19 -11.94
CA GLU A 75 4.65 4.74 -11.82
C GLU A 75 4.60 3.22 -11.89
N ALA A 76 3.83 2.60 -10.99
CA ALA A 76 3.45 1.19 -11.06
C ALA A 76 1.94 1.11 -11.25
N THR A 77 1.50 0.74 -12.44
CA THR A 77 0.07 0.66 -12.78
C THR A 77 -0.48 -0.73 -12.49
N VAL A 78 -1.54 -0.78 -11.66
CA VAL A 78 -2.34 -1.99 -11.43
C VAL A 78 -3.72 -1.75 -12.01
N ASN A 79 -4.03 -2.40 -13.14
CA ASN A 79 -5.28 -2.22 -13.88
C ASN A 79 -6.19 -3.44 -13.75
N LYS A 80 -7.51 -3.19 -13.61
CA LYS A 80 -8.56 -4.21 -13.61
C LYS A 80 -9.47 -4.06 -14.83
N ALA A 81 -10.11 -5.14 -15.23
CA ALA A 81 -10.92 -5.17 -16.45
C ALA A 81 -12.31 -4.50 -16.27
N ALA A 82 -12.87 -4.52 -15.07
CA ALA A 82 -14.20 -3.97 -14.77
C ALA A 82 -14.29 -3.47 -13.33
N ALA A 83 -15.23 -2.58 -13.03
CA ALA A 83 -15.42 -1.98 -11.71
C ALA A 83 -15.58 -3.01 -10.60
N GLY A 84 -16.29 -4.11 -10.84
CA GLY A 84 -16.51 -5.17 -9.87
C GLY A 84 -15.33 -6.10 -9.61
N ASN A 85 -14.23 -5.98 -10.38
CA ASN A 85 -12.99 -6.73 -10.14
C ASN A 85 -12.11 -6.01 -9.11
N ASP A 86 -11.04 -6.69 -8.67
CA ASP A 86 -10.05 -6.12 -7.77
C ASP A 86 -8.79 -5.66 -8.51
N ALA A 87 -8.23 -4.53 -8.09
CA ALA A 87 -6.89 -4.09 -8.38
C ALA A 87 -6.20 -3.82 -7.04
N ALA A 88 -5.41 -4.77 -6.55
CA ALA A 88 -4.99 -4.79 -5.16
C ALA A 88 -3.54 -5.24 -4.94
N PHE A 89 -2.95 -4.73 -3.86
CA PHE A 89 -1.82 -5.37 -3.20
C PHE A 89 -2.33 -6.19 -2.02
N ALA A 90 -1.93 -7.46 -1.95
CA ALA A 90 -2.27 -8.39 -0.87
C ALA A 90 -1.06 -8.66 0.01
N PHE A 91 -1.21 -8.42 1.32
CA PHE A 91 -0.21 -8.75 2.33
C PHE A 91 -0.61 -10.06 2.99
N LYS A 92 0.30 -11.06 2.95
CA LYS A 92 -0.01 -12.44 3.37
C LYS A 92 0.98 -12.95 4.42
N THR A 93 0.49 -13.85 5.27
CA THR A 93 1.31 -14.67 6.16
C THR A 93 1.00 -16.13 5.85
N GLY A 94 2.01 -16.93 5.46
CA GLY A 94 1.82 -18.31 5.06
C GLY A 94 0.77 -18.47 3.95
N PHE A 95 0.77 -17.56 2.95
CA PHE A 95 -0.20 -17.47 1.85
C PHE A 95 -1.65 -17.14 2.25
N SER A 96 -1.96 -16.92 3.53
CA SER A 96 -3.25 -16.43 4.00
C SER A 96 -3.24 -14.89 4.04
N ALA A 97 -4.18 -14.24 3.36
CA ALA A 97 -4.24 -12.79 3.29
C ALA A 97 -4.56 -12.17 4.66
N ARG A 98 -3.82 -11.12 5.05
CA ARG A 98 -4.01 -10.37 6.29
C ARG A 98 -4.46 -8.94 6.05
N ALA A 99 -4.04 -8.37 4.94
CA ALA A 99 -4.48 -7.05 4.54
C ALA A 99 -4.55 -6.94 3.01
N LEU A 100 -5.45 -6.09 2.54
CA LEU A 100 -5.60 -5.71 1.15
C LEU A 100 -5.63 -4.18 1.06
N ILE A 101 -5.00 -3.63 0.02
CA ILE A 101 -5.07 -2.21 -0.31
C ILE A 101 -5.30 -2.06 -1.80
N GLY A 102 -6.26 -1.26 -2.20
CA GLY A 102 -6.56 -1.01 -3.60
C GLY A 102 -8.03 -0.75 -3.89
N LEU A 103 -8.44 -0.99 -5.14
CA LEU A 103 -9.82 -0.94 -5.59
C LEU A 103 -10.42 -2.36 -5.43
N LEU A 104 -11.27 -2.54 -4.43
CA LEU A 104 -11.69 -3.87 -3.95
C LEU A 104 -13.21 -4.05 -4.13
N GLY A 105 -13.62 -4.73 -5.20
CA GLY A 105 -15.03 -4.99 -5.52
C GLY A 105 -15.79 -3.80 -6.11
N ASN A 106 -15.18 -2.62 -6.14
CA ASN A 106 -15.69 -1.38 -6.73
C ASN A 106 -14.52 -0.47 -7.08
N ASP A 107 -14.79 0.79 -7.46
CA ASP A 107 -13.75 1.77 -7.80
C ASP A 107 -13.40 2.72 -6.64
N ASP A 108 -13.91 2.51 -5.44
CA ASP A 108 -13.45 3.22 -4.25
C ASP A 108 -12.14 2.64 -3.75
N PHE A 109 -11.26 3.49 -3.23
CA PHE A 109 -9.99 3.04 -2.70
C PHE A 109 -10.15 2.58 -1.25
N SER A 110 -9.76 1.34 -0.97
CA SER A 110 -10.03 0.69 0.31
C SER A 110 -8.79 0.09 0.96
N PHE A 111 -8.79 0.10 2.30
CA PHE A 111 -7.91 -0.68 3.14
C PHE A 111 -8.75 -1.70 3.89
N LYS A 112 -8.46 -2.99 3.72
CA LYS A 112 -9.14 -4.08 4.43
C LYS A 112 -8.16 -4.91 5.23
N VAL A 113 -8.61 -5.44 6.35
CA VAL A 113 -7.83 -6.36 7.19
C VAL A 113 -8.63 -7.62 7.49
N SER A 114 -7.93 -8.73 7.74
CA SER A 114 -8.55 -10.02 8.01
C SER A 114 -7.81 -10.78 9.10
N PRO A 115 -8.51 -11.40 10.06
CA PRO A 115 -7.92 -12.28 11.06
C PRO A 115 -7.55 -13.65 10.50
N ASP A 116 -8.25 -14.13 9.46
CA ASP A 116 -8.19 -15.52 8.96
C ASP A 116 -7.89 -15.65 7.46
N GLY A 117 -7.98 -14.55 6.69
CA GLY A 117 -7.77 -14.52 5.25
C GLY A 117 -9.01 -14.78 4.40
N SER A 118 -10.18 -14.96 5.02
CA SER A 118 -11.47 -15.18 4.35
C SER A 118 -12.49 -14.08 4.66
N ALA A 119 -12.64 -13.68 5.92
CA ALA A 119 -13.50 -12.56 6.33
C ALA A 119 -12.66 -11.28 6.42
N PHE A 120 -13.11 -10.20 5.79
CA PHE A 120 -12.42 -8.92 5.78
C PHE A 120 -13.26 -7.80 6.39
N PHE A 121 -12.61 -6.97 7.19
CA PHE A 121 -13.16 -5.73 7.71
C PHE A 121 -12.65 -4.55 6.89
N ASP A 122 -13.55 -3.66 6.47
CA ASP A 122 -13.17 -2.37 5.91
C ASP A 122 -12.64 -1.48 7.05
N ALA A 123 -11.37 -1.12 6.97
CA ALA A 123 -10.73 -0.22 7.93
C ALA A 123 -10.81 1.24 7.49
N ILE A 124 -10.58 1.49 6.20
CA ILE A 124 -10.67 2.82 5.57
C ILE A 124 -11.28 2.62 4.19
N ARG A 125 -12.22 3.51 3.81
CA ARG A 125 -12.72 3.63 2.46
C ARG A 125 -12.68 5.08 2.01
N ILE A 126 -12.25 5.32 0.77
CA ILE A 126 -12.22 6.65 0.15
C ILE A 126 -13.14 6.60 -1.06
N ASP A 127 -14.24 7.33 -0.99
CA ASP A 127 -15.19 7.46 -2.09
C ASP A 127 -14.54 8.18 -3.27
N ARG A 128 -14.49 7.53 -4.42
CA ARG A 128 -13.81 8.06 -5.63
C ARG A 128 -14.46 9.31 -6.20
N THR A 129 -15.72 9.56 -5.91
CA THR A 129 -16.51 10.68 -6.50
C THR A 129 -16.38 11.93 -5.65
N SER A 130 -16.49 11.79 -4.33
CA SER A 130 -16.48 12.90 -3.39
C SER A 130 -15.13 13.13 -2.72
N GLY A 131 -14.25 12.10 -2.70
CA GLY A 131 -13.01 12.08 -1.92
C GLY A 131 -13.24 11.95 -0.41
N GLN A 132 -14.47 11.67 0.03
CA GLN A 132 -14.78 11.47 1.45
C GLN A 132 -14.08 10.22 1.97
N VAL A 133 -13.51 10.35 3.18
CA VAL A 133 -12.88 9.24 3.90
C VAL A 133 -13.84 8.71 4.94
N GLU A 134 -14.15 7.43 4.85
CA GLU A 134 -14.95 6.70 5.82
C GLU A 134 -14.06 5.79 6.68
N LEU A 135 -14.36 5.73 7.96
CA LEU A 135 -13.79 4.80 8.94
C LEU A 135 -14.91 3.89 9.44
N PRO A 136 -15.23 2.79 8.74
CA PRO A 136 -16.38 1.92 9.07
C PRO A 136 -16.26 1.22 10.42
N GLN A 137 -15.06 1.17 10.99
CA GLN A 137 -14.81 0.61 12.33
C GLN A 137 -14.63 1.74 13.36
N PRO A 138 -14.95 1.49 14.64
CA PRO A 138 -14.68 2.44 15.70
C PRO A 138 -13.21 2.88 15.73
N THR A 139 -12.96 4.18 15.75
CA THR A 139 -11.61 4.74 15.86
C THR A 139 -11.20 4.78 17.32
N VAL A 140 -10.13 4.08 17.66
CA VAL A 140 -9.51 4.12 18.99
C VAL A 140 -8.40 5.17 18.98
N LEU A 141 -8.56 6.22 19.76
CA LEU A 141 -7.56 7.27 19.93
C LEU A 141 -6.81 7.03 21.24
N PRO A 142 -5.49 6.78 21.22
CA PRO A 142 -4.73 6.66 22.44
C PRO A 142 -4.72 7.98 23.21
N GLY A 143 -4.93 7.91 24.53
CA GLY A 143 -4.89 9.10 25.40
C GLY A 143 -3.46 9.63 25.50
N LEU A 144 -3.24 10.85 25.01
CA LEU A 144 -1.96 11.54 25.15
C LEU A 144 -1.79 12.07 26.59
N SER A 145 -0.57 12.06 27.11
CA SER A 145 -0.24 12.65 28.42
C SER A 145 -0.23 14.19 28.40
N ALA A 146 -0.01 14.78 27.23
CA ALA A 146 -0.02 16.22 26.99
C ALA A 146 -0.77 16.56 25.71
N ALA A 147 -1.19 17.82 25.56
CA ALA A 147 -1.76 18.32 24.32
C ALA A 147 -0.72 18.28 23.18
N PRO A 148 -1.10 17.91 21.95
CA PRO A 148 -0.19 17.95 20.81
C PRO A 148 0.17 19.40 20.42
N THR A 149 1.18 19.54 19.57
CA THR A 149 1.50 20.84 18.94
C THR A 149 0.29 21.35 18.16
N PRO A 150 -0.02 22.67 18.25
CA PRO A 150 -1.10 23.26 17.49
C PRO A 150 -0.96 23.03 15.98
N PRO A 151 -2.06 22.71 15.28
CA PRO A 151 -2.03 22.56 13.84
C PRO A 151 -1.80 23.91 13.15
N PRO A 152 -1.33 23.91 11.87
CA PRO A 152 -1.21 25.13 11.08
C PRO A 152 -2.54 25.88 10.92
N SER A 153 -2.46 27.17 10.52
CA SER A 153 -3.64 27.99 10.23
C SER A 153 -4.62 27.31 9.28
N GLY A 154 -5.91 27.41 9.54
CA GLY A 154 -6.98 26.82 8.74
C GLY A 154 -7.23 25.31 9.01
N LYS A 155 -6.53 24.71 9.96
CA LYS A 155 -6.67 23.28 10.30
C LYS A 155 -7.06 23.08 11.77
N ALA A 156 -7.61 21.92 12.10
CA ALA A 156 -7.86 21.48 13.46
C ALA A 156 -7.39 20.04 13.63
N SER A 157 -6.96 19.67 14.83
CA SER A 157 -6.59 18.29 15.18
C SER A 157 -7.58 17.73 16.18
N VAL A 158 -8.02 16.48 15.98
CA VAL A 158 -8.81 15.69 16.91
C VAL A 158 -7.90 14.68 17.58
N TYR A 159 -7.93 14.60 18.90
CA TYR A 159 -7.08 13.69 19.67
C TYR A 159 -7.72 13.33 21.02
N ALA A 160 -7.26 12.26 21.64
CA ALA A 160 -7.64 11.94 23.01
C ALA A 160 -6.54 12.36 23.99
N ARG A 161 -6.94 12.93 25.11
CA ARG A 161 -6.04 13.29 26.21
C ARG A 161 -6.58 12.76 27.52
N SER A 162 -5.70 12.26 28.39
CA SER A 162 -6.08 11.89 29.75
C SER A 162 -6.31 13.15 30.61
N ARG A 163 -7.51 13.27 31.17
CA ARG A 163 -7.88 14.31 32.16
C ARG A 163 -8.48 13.60 33.34
N ALA A 164 -7.89 13.82 34.52
CA ALA A 164 -8.31 13.20 35.76
C ALA A 164 -8.50 11.66 35.67
N GLY A 165 -7.59 10.99 34.95
CA GLY A 165 -7.60 9.53 34.84
C GLY A 165 -8.52 8.98 33.78
N ALA A 166 -9.28 9.80 33.04
CA ALA A 166 -10.16 9.38 31.94
C ALA A 166 -9.70 9.96 30.59
N PRO A 167 -9.83 9.20 29.47
CA PRO A 167 -9.56 9.74 28.16
C PRO A 167 -10.71 10.66 27.71
N TRP A 168 -10.37 11.86 27.25
CA TRP A 168 -11.28 12.83 26.67
C TRP A 168 -10.91 13.10 25.23
N ILE A 169 -11.90 13.23 24.35
CA ILE A 169 -11.67 13.63 22.96
C ILE A 169 -11.70 15.16 22.91
N ASP A 170 -10.57 15.72 22.46
CA ASP A 170 -10.35 17.16 22.35
C ASP A 170 -10.14 17.57 20.89
N VAL A 171 -10.47 18.84 20.57
CA VAL A 171 -10.11 19.50 19.31
C VAL A 171 -9.11 20.59 19.60
N MET A 172 -7.93 20.52 18.96
CA MET A 172 -6.91 21.57 19.01
C MET A 172 -7.06 22.52 17.83
N ARG A 173 -7.06 23.81 18.10
CA ARG A 173 -7.04 24.89 17.10
C ARG A 173 -5.63 25.45 16.89
N PRO A 174 -5.40 26.21 15.77
CA PRO A 174 -4.11 26.86 15.52
C PRO A 174 -3.64 27.79 16.60
N SER A 175 -4.57 28.37 17.39
CA SER A 175 -4.26 29.26 18.54
C SER A 175 -3.65 28.52 19.74
N GLY A 176 -3.52 27.20 19.68
CA GLY A 176 -3.09 26.38 20.83
C GLY A 176 -4.18 26.12 21.87
N ARG A 177 -5.39 26.61 21.66
CA ARG A 177 -6.53 26.30 22.53
C ARG A 177 -7.16 24.98 22.11
N ASP A 178 -7.41 24.12 23.07
CA ASP A 178 -8.12 22.87 22.91
C ASP A 178 -9.47 22.89 23.65
N PHE A 179 -10.42 22.14 23.08
CA PHE A 179 -11.78 22.03 23.60
C PHE A 179 -12.20 20.58 23.60
N PRO A 180 -12.79 20.07 24.71
CA PRO A 180 -13.37 18.74 24.73
C PRO A 180 -14.61 18.68 23.83
N LEU A 181 -14.73 17.61 23.03
CA LEU A 181 -15.93 17.34 22.23
C LEU A 181 -17.04 16.70 23.06
N GLN A 182 -16.71 16.08 24.18
CA GLN A 182 -17.68 15.45 25.07
C GLN A 182 -18.36 16.51 25.90
N PRO A 183 -19.70 16.47 26.02
CA PRO A 183 -20.41 17.39 26.92
C PRO A 183 -19.99 17.13 28.38
N HIS A 184 -19.66 18.17 29.09
CA HIS A 184 -19.42 18.08 30.52
C HIS A 184 -20.75 17.99 31.26
N PHE A 185 -21.12 16.81 31.76
CA PHE A 185 -22.29 16.64 32.60
C PHE A 185 -21.93 17.09 34.03
N GLY A 186 -22.43 18.24 34.45
CA GLY A 186 -22.41 18.65 35.84
C GLY A 186 -23.21 17.70 36.73
N VAL A 187 -23.10 17.85 38.04
CA VAL A 187 -23.70 16.98 39.07
C VAL A 187 -25.22 16.78 38.87
N ASN A 188 -25.90 17.65 38.14
CA ASN A 188 -27.34 17.59 37.86
C ASN A 188 -27.75 17.07 36.52
N ARG A 189 -26.85 16.38 35.77
CA ARG A 189 -27.11 15.80 34.43
C ARG A 189 -27.67 16.78 33.37
N ILE A 190 -27.54 18.08 33.59
CA ILE A 190 -27.88 19.11 32.62
C ILE A 190 -26.58 19.52 31.94
N ALA A 191 -26.50 19.28 30.62
CA ALA A 191 -25.41 19.78 29.79
C ALA A 191 -25.57 21.32 29.74
N THR A 192 -24.78 22.06 30.51
CA THR A 192 -24.68 23.50 30.32
C THR A 192 -23.64 23.77 29.23
N TRP A 193 -24.11 23.93 28.00
CA TRP A 193 -23.30 24.54 26.97
C TRP A 193 -23.31 26.04 27.21
N SER A 194 -22.23 26.57 27.75
CA SER A 194 -22.04 28.00 27.85
C SER A 194 -21.24 28.44 26.60
N PRO A 195 -21.81 29.14 25.64
CA PRO A 195 -21.01 29.80 24.62
C PRO A 195 -20.15 30.84 25.37
N SER A 196 -18.84 30.68 25.32
CA SER A 196 -17.93 31.74 25.74
C SER A 196 -18.16 32.92 24.82
N THR A 197 -19.00 33.85 25.23
CA THR A 197 -19.03 35.18 24.64
C THR A 197 -17.68 35.81 24.97
N GLY A 198 -16.79 35.78 23.97
CA GLY A 198 -15.57 36.58 24.01
C GLY A 198 -15.97 38.04 24.02
N THR A 199 -16.01 38.62 25.16
CA THR A 199 -15.95 40.07 25.28
C THR A 199 -14.50 40.48 25.28
N THR A 200 -14.14 41.25 24.22
CA THR A 200 -13.06 42.23 24.03
C THR A 200 -11.76 42.01 24.81
#